data_2bf819ed59eb058efd8180be2048477a
#
_entry.id   2bf819ed59eb058efd8180be2048477a
#
_cell.length_a   1.000
_cell.length_b   1.000
_cell.length_c   1.000
_cell.angle_alpha   90.00
_cell.angle_beta   90.00
_cell.angle_gamma   90.00
#
_symmetry.space_group_name_H-M   'P 1'
#
loop_
_entity.id
_entity.type
_entity.pdbx_description
1 polymer ?
#
loop_
_entity_poly.entity_id
_entity_poly.type
_entity_poly.pdbx_seq_one_letter_code
_entity_poly.pdbx_strand_id
1 'polypeptide(L)'
;MANILDDICKRLDGAHLLSEEGEVFGYVDSGSYALNKIISGEYKGGFPIGGITEIYGESSTAKTVFLTHAFVGAQKQGFYTVMVDNEHAYSPSFAKTLGVDSERLIYTMPETMEDCFETIENAIRAIREKDSDTPIVIGYDSIGSPPLGKKWKGI
;
A
#
# COMPACT_ATOMS: atom_id res chain seq x y z
N MET A 1 10.52 39.38 -4.34
CA MET A 1 9.36 39.44 -3.40
C MET A 1 9.14 38.04 -2.92
N ALA A 2 9.29 37.76 -1.59
CA ALA A 2 8.94 36.46 -1.05
C ALA A 2 7.44 36.24 -1.35
N ASN A 3 7.12 35.06 -1.88
CA ASN A 3 5.73 34.73 -2.19
C ASN A 3 4.98 34.54 -0.87
N ILE A 4 3.93 35.33 -0.64
CA ILE A 4 3.09 35.24 0.57
C ILE A 4 2.59 33.80 0.77
N LEU A 5 2.34 33.08 -0.32
CA LEU A 5 1.89 31.69 -0.27
C LEU A 5 2.96 30.74 0.29
N ASP A 6 4.24 30.96 -0.05
CA ASP A 6 5.36 30.17 0.51
C ASP A 6 5.47 30.37 2.02
N ASP A 7 5.24 31.60 2.49
CA ASP A 7 5.25 31.93 3.93
C ASP A 7 4.07 31.27 4.67
N ILE A 8 2.91 31.17 4.02
CA ILE A 8 1.74 30.48 4.56
C ILE A 8 2.01 28.96 4.61
N CYS A 9 2.52 28.37 3.54
CA CYS A 9 2.86 26.94 3.51
C CYS A 9 3.83 26.54 4.63
N LYS A 10 4.85 27.36 4.91
CA LYS A 10 5.80 27.10 6.02
C LYS A 10 5.17 27.10 7.42
N ARG A 11 3.98 27.67 7.58
CA ARG A 11 3.24 27.71 8.86
C ARG A 11 2.22 26.58 9.01
N LEU A 12 1.94 25.88 7.90
CA LEU A 12 1.00 24.79 7.85
C LEU A 12 1.79 23.48 7.69
N ASP A 13 1.70 22.60 8.68
CA ASP A 13 2.40 21.31 8.65
C ASP A 13 1.96 20.49 7.43
N GLY A 14 2.94 20.03 6.64
CA GLY A 14 2.71 19.27 5.42
C GLY A 14 2.17 20.06 4.21
N ALA A 15 2.02 21.40 4.30
CA ALA A 15 1.54 22.21 3.19
C ALA A 15 2.67 22.59 2.21
N HIS A 16 2.36 22.51 0.92
CA HIS A 16 3.23 22.95 -0.18
C HIS A 16 2.37 23.54 -1.31
N LEU A 17 3.00 24.30 -2.19
CA LEU A 17 2.29 24.80 -3.36
C LEU A 17 2.03 23.67 -4.36
N LEU A 18 0.88 23.67 -5.00
CA LEU A 18 0.52 22.64 -5.99
C LEU A 18 1.49 22.61 -7.19
N SER A 19 2.20 23.73 -7.44
CA SER A 19 3.27 23.77 -8.45
C SER A 19 4.54 23.00 -8.04
N GLU A 20 4.70 22.69 -6.76
CA GLU A 20 5.71 21.77 -6.26
C GLU A 20 5.11 20.36 -6.34
N GLU A 21 5.01 19.84 -7.57
CA GLU A 21 4.53 18.46 -7.77
C GLU A 21 5.40 17.51 -6.97
N GLY A 22 4.74 16.71 -6.11
CA GLY A 22 5.42 15.64 -5.41
C GLY A 22 6.01 14.67 -6.43
N GLU A 23 7.30 14.44 -6.37
CA GLU A 23 7.95 13.47 -7.26
C GLU A 23 7.37 12.08 -7.00
N VAL A 24 6.83 11.46 -8.05
CA VAL A 24 6.49 10.04 -8.02
C VAL A 24 7.80 9.27 -8.10
N PHE A 25 8.19 8.62 -7.03
CA PHE A 25 9.45 7.86 -6.93
C PHE A 25 9.51 6.62 -7.84
N GLY A 26 8.43 6.34 -8.55
CA GLY A 26 8.30 5.20 -9.45
C GLY A 26 6.95 4.49 -9.31
N TYR A 27 6.83 3.35 -9.95
CA TYR A 27 5.58 2.60 -10.00
C TYR A 27 5.79 1.12 -9.71
N VAL A 28 4.76 0.49 -9.17
CA VAL A 28 4.65 -0.96 -9.04
C VAL A 28 3.73 -1.48 -10.14
N ASP A 29 4.22 -2.38 -10.97
CA ASP A 29 3.44 -2.98 -12.07
C ASP A 29 2.18 -3.68 -11.53
N SER A 30 1.03 -3.33 -12.07
CA SER A 30 -0.26 -3.94 -11.72
C SER A 30 -0.49 -5.31 -12.37
N GLY A 31 0.42 -5.77 -13.22
CA GLY A 31 0.27 -6.98 -14.04
C GLY A 31 -0.61 -6.79 -15.29
N SER A 32 -1.14 -5.60 -15.52
CA SER A 32 -1.97 -5.26 -16.66
C SER A 32 -1.52 -3.97 -17.34
N TYR A 33 -1.07 -4.05 -18.57
CA TYR A 33 -0.68 -2.86 -19.35
C TYR A 33 -1.79 -1.81 -19.45
N ALA A 34 -3.05 -2.25 -19.60
CA ALA A 34 -4.18 -1.34 -19.68
C ALA A 34 -4.40 -0.62 -18.33
N LEU A 35 -4.32 -1.35 -17.22
CA LEU A 35 -4.46 -0.77 -15.89
C LEU A 35 -3.28 0.17 -15.57
N ASN A 36 -2.05 -0.23 -15.88
CA ASN A 36 -0.89 0.64 -15.76
C ASN A 36 -1.10 1.96 -16.48
N LYS A 37 -1.54 1.89 -17.76
CA LYS A 37 -1.79 3.09 -18.57
C LYS A 37 -2.88 3.99 -17.97
N ILE A 38 -3.92 3.41 -17.38
CA ILE A 38 -5.02 4.16 -16.74
C ILE A 38 -4.55 4.84 -15.46
N ILE A 39 -3.76 4.14 -14.62
CA ILE A 39 -3.34 4.66 -13.32
C ILE A 39 -2.22 5.70 -13.47
N SER A 40 -1.16 5.38 -14.23
CA SER A 40 0.08 6.16 -14.28
C SER A 40 0.30 6.95 -15.55
N GLY A 41 -0.55 6.77 -16.55
CA GLY A 41 -0.32 7.33 -17.88
C GLY A 41 0.72 6.56 -18.72
N GLU A 42 1.33 5.49 -18.17
CA GLU A 42 2.39 4.72 -18.82
C GLU A 42 2.08 3.22 -18.84
N TYR A 43 2.39 2.54 -19.96
CA TYR A 43 2.17 1.08 -20.07
C TYR A 43 3.06 0.24 -19.13
N LYS A 44 4.22 0.77 -18.74
CA LYS A 44 5.15 0.16 -17.79
C LYS A 44 5.07 0.77 -16.39
N GLY A 45 4.08 1.63 -16.15
CA GLY A 45 3.81 2.23 -14.86
C GLY A 45 3.05 1.29 -13.94
N GLY A 46 2.01 1.80 -13.28
CA GLY A 46 1.15 1.06 -12.37
C GLY A 46 0.84 1.84 -11.11
N PHE A 47 0.85 1.19 -9.95
CA PHE A 47 0.57 1.84 -8.68
C PHE A 47 1.73 2.75 -8.26
N PRO A 48 1.49 4.03 -7.87
CA PRO A 48 2.55 4.96 -7.52
C PRO A 48 3.23 4.56 -6.20
N ILE A 49 4.56 4.63 -6.18
CA ILE A 49 5.36 4.47 -4.96
C ILE A 49 5.27 5.75 -4.14
N GLY A 50 5.12 5.62 -2.82
CA GLY A 50 4.98 6.75 -1.91
C GLY A 50 3.55 7.25 -1.73
N GLY A 51 2.56 6.54 -2.28
CA GLY A 51 1.14 6.85 -2.17
C GLY A 51 0.31 5.72 -1.59
N ILE A 52 -0.96 6.02 -1.31
CA ILE A 52 -1.98 5.04 -0.95
C ILE A 52 -2.91 4.88 -2.15
N THR A 53 -3.10 3.64 -2.58
CA THR A 53 -4.06 3.29 -3.63
C THR A 53 -5.20 2.48 -3.03
N GLU A 54 -6.41 2.97 -3.17
CA GLU A 54 -7.62 2.24 -2.78
C GLU A 54 -8.22 1.49 -3.99
N ILE A 55 -8.54 0.21 -3.79
CA ILE A 55 -9.26 -0.62 -4.77
C ILE A 55 -10.61 -0.97 -4.15
N TYR A 56 -11.68 -0.44 -4.68
CA TYR A 56 -13.04 -0.69 -4.18
C TYR A 56 -13.93 -1.30 -5.25
N GLY A 57 -14.99 -1.98 -4.83
CA GLY A 57 -15.96 -2.63 -5.69
C GLY A 57 -16.74 -3.70 -4.94
N GLU A 58 -17.76 -4.25 -5.59
CA GLU A 58 -18.59 -5.32 -5.04
C GLU A 58 -17.77 -6.59 -4.72
N SER A 59 -18.34 -7.47 -3.93
CA SER A 59 -17.72 -8.78 -3.65
C SER A 59 -17.46 -9.53 -4.96
N SER A 60 -16.38 -10.32 -5.00
CA SER A 60 -15.99 -11.15 -6.15
C SER A 60 -15.63 -10.37 -7.44
N THR A 61 -15.30 -9.09 -7.35
CA THR A 61 -14.83 -8.27 -8.48
C THR A 61 -13.32 -8.28 -8.69
N ALA A 62 -12.64 -9.29 -8.17
CA ALA A 62 -11.19 -9.50 -8.31
C ALA A 62 -10.28 -8.47 -7.62
N LYS A 63 -10.75 -7.73 -6.61
CA LYS A 63 -9.93 -6.77 -5.85
C LYS A 63 -8.64 -7.40 -5.31
N THR A 64 -8.76 -8.53 -4.62
CA THR A 64 -7.64 -9.30 -4.07
C THR A 64 -6.69 -9.81 -5.16
N VAL A 65 -7.18 -10.05 -6.39
CA VAL A 65 -6.33 -10.43 -7.54
C VAL A 65 -5.43 -9.26 -7.93
N PHE A 66 -5.97 -8.06 -8.04
CA PHE A 66 -5.17 -6.86 -8.34
C PHE A 66 -4.14 -6.57 -7.25
N LEU A 67 -4.53 -6.69 -5.97
CA LEU A 67 -3.60 -6.59 -4.85
C LEU A 67 -2.48 -7.63 -4.95
N THR A 68 -2.82 -8.87 -5.29
CA THR A 68 -1.84 -9.95 -5.45
C THR A 68 -0.86 -9.66 -6.60
N HIS A 69 -1.34 -9.11 -7.72
CA HIS A 69 -0.47 -8.70 -8.81
C HIS A 69 0.46 -7.54 -8.43
N ALA A 70 0.02 -6.62 -7.57
CA ALA A 70 0.91 -5.58 -7.03
C ALA A 70 2.07 -6.21 -6.23
N PHE A 71 1.83 -7.27 -5.45
CA PHE A 71 2.92 -7.99 -4.78
C PHE A 71 3.88 -8.65 -5.78
N VAL A 72 3.35 -9.27 -6.84
CA VAL A 72 4.20 -9.84 -7.90
C VAL A 72 5.06 -8.77 -8.55
N GLY A 73 4.49 -7.62 -8.88
CA GLY A 73 5.20 -6.47 -9.45
C GLY A 73 6.28 -5.94 -8.51
N ALA A 74 5.96 -5.79 -7.22
CA ALA A 74 6.88 -5.36 -6.18
C ALA A 74 8.04 -6.33 -5.98
N GLN A 75 7.75 -7.63 -5.90
CA GLN A 75 8.77 -8.67 -5.73
C GLN A 75 9.74 -8.76 -6.91
N LYS A 76 9.26 -8.55 -8.14
CA LYS A 76 10.12 -8.46 -9.34
C LYS A 76 11.08 -7.27 -9.28
N GLN A 77 10.70 -6.20 -8.62
CA GLN A 77 11.53 -5.00 -8.42
C GLN A 77 12.44 -5.11 -7.17
N GLY A 78 12.36 -6.19 -6.41
CA GLY A 78 13.16 -6.39 -5.20
C GLY A 78 12.58 -5.75 -3.95
N PHE A 79 11.34 -5.26 -3.97
CA PHE A 79 10.69 -4.58 -2.85
C PHE A 79 10.22 -5.57 -1.77
N TYR A 80 10.08 -5.07 -0.56
CA TYR A 80 9.44 -5.80 0.52
C TYR A 80 7.94 -5.84 0.33
N THR A 81 7.31 -6.97 0.67
CA THR A 81 5.87 -7.14 0.55
C THR A 81 5.27 -7.64 1.85
N VAL A 82 4.17 -7.01 2.26
CA VAL A 82 3.45 -7.34 3.50
C VAL A 82 1.96 -7.42 3.18
N MET A 83 1.32 -8.52 3.55
CA MET A 83 -0.13 -8.71 3.48
C MET A 83 -0.74 -8.68 4.87
N VAL A 84 -1.66 -7.78 5.09
CA VAL A 84 -2.50 -7.68 6.29
C VAL A 84 -3.91 -8.11 5.91
N ASP A 85 -4.27 -9.34 6.28
CA ASP A 85 -5.53 -10.00 5.92
C ASP A 85 -6.40 -10.14 7.16
N ASN A 86 -7.30 -9.22 7.38
CA ASN A 86 -8.26 -9.29 8.48
C ASN A 86 -9.57 -9.99 8.11
N GLU A 87 -9.77 -10.31 6.84
CA GLU A 87 -10.88 -11.15 6.39
C GLU A 87 -10.56 -12.65 6.44
N HIS A 88 -9.28 -13.00 6.62
CA HIS A 88 -8.78 -14.38 6.63
C HIS A 88 -9.13 -15.15 5.34
N ALA A 89 -9.18 -14.41 4.23
CA ALA A 89 -9.64 -14.91 2.94
C ALA A 89 -8.51 -15.06 1.90
N TYR A 90 -7.32 -14.57 2.20
CA TYR A 90 -6.18 -14.64 1.28
C TYR A 90 -5.66 -16.08 1.16
N SER A 91 -5.68 -16.60 -0.05
CA SER A 91 -5.25 -17.96 -0.34
C SER A 91 -3.78 -18.00 -0.80
N PRO A 92 -2.85 -18.57 0.01
CA PRO A 92 -1.44 -18.69 -0.39
C PRO A 92 -1.23 -19.52 -1.66
N SER A 93 -2.02 -20.57 -1.86
CA SER A 93 -1.93 -21.41 -3.05
C SER A 93 -2.37 -20.66 -4.31
N PHE A 94 -3.41 -19.86 -4.21
CA PHE A 94 -3.87 -19.02 -5.30
C PHE A 94 -2.88 -17.89 -5.61
N ALA A 95 -2.34 -17.24 -4.58
CA ALA A 95 -1.31 -16.22 -4.73
C ALA A 95 -0.06 -16.76 -5.46
N LYS A 96 0.37 -17.97 -5.09
CA LYS A 96 1.47 -18.67 -5.77
C LYS A 96 1.15 -18.94 -7.25
N THR A 97 -0.09 -19.30 -7.57
CA THR A 97 -0.53 -19.49 -8.97
C THR A 97 -0.44 -18.20 -9.78
N LEU A 98 -0.68 -17.05 -9.15
CA LEU A 98 -0.53 -15.72 -9.76
C LEU A 98 0.92 -15.24 -9.86
N GLY A 99 1.86 -15.96 -9.26
CA GLY A 99 3.30 -15.69 -9.34
C GLY A 99 3.92 -15.05 -8.11
N VAL A 100 3.21 -14.98 -6.98
CA VAL A 100 3.79 -14.52 -5.70
C VAL A 100 4.81 -15.54 -5.20
N ASP A 101 5.99 -15.05 -4.87
CA ASP A 101 6.97 -15.78 -4.09
C ASP A 101 6.58 -15.75 -2.61
N SER A 102 6.11 -16.88 -2.09
CA SER A 102 5.64 -17.00 -0.70
C SER A 102 6.75 -16.83 0.34
N GLU A 103 8.00 -17.02 -0.03
CA GLU A 103 9.17 -16.82 0.85
C GLU A 103 9.50 -15.32 1.03
N ARG A 104 8.90 -14.47 0.19
CA ARG A 104 9.12 -13.03 0.16
C ARG A 104 7.88 -12.21 0.53
N LEU A 105 6.80 -12.84 0.96
CA LEU A 105 5.58 -12.17 1.40
C LEU A 105 5.39 -12.38 2.90
N ILE A 106 5.52 -11.32 3.68
CA ILE A 106 5.13 -11.31 5.09
C ILE A 106 3.61 -11.32 5.14
N TYR A 107 3.03 -12.29 5.86
CA TYR A 107 1.59 -12.47 5.97
C TYR A 107 1.13 -12.40 7.42
N THR A 108 0.13 -11.57 7.70
CA THR A 108 -0.43 -11.35 9.04
C THR A 108 -1.94 -11.33 9.01
N MET A 109 -2.57 -11.77 10.11
CA MET A 109 -4.03 -11.88 10.27
C MET A 109 -4.48 -11.21 11.59
N PRO A 110 -4.41 -9.88 11.71
CA PRO A 110 -4.89 -9.18 12.89
C PRO A 110 -6.43 -9.18 12.94
N GLU A 111 -6.99 -9.17 14.17
CA GLU A 111 -8.43 -9.30 14.39
C GLU A 111 -9.16 -7.96 14.48
N THR A 112 -8.48 -6.89 14.91
CA THR A 112 -9.08 -5.57 15.08
C THR A 112 -8.44 -4.54 14.17
N MET A 113 -9.14 -3.44 13.92
CA MET A 113 -8.61 -2.35 13.09
C MET A 113 -7.34 -1.75 13.71
N GLU A 114 -7.33 -1.58 15.03
CA GLU A 114 -6.17 -1.08 15.76
C GLU A 114 -4.97 -2.02 15.60
N ASP A 115 -5.18 -3.33 15.72
CA ASP A 115 -4.12 -4.32 15.55
C ASP A 115 -3.60 -4.34 14.10
N CYS A 116 -4.47 -4.08 13.10
CA CYS A 116 -4.04 -3.94 11.72
C CYS A 116 -3.05 -2.79 11.55
N PHE A 117 -3.38 -1.59 12.05
CA PHE A 117 -2.51 -0.42 11.95
C PHE A 117 -1.23 -0.58 12.77
N GLU A 118 -1.32 -1.14 13.98
CA GLU A 118 -0.14 -1.45 14.79
C GLU A 118 0.78 -2.45 14.07
N THR A 119 0.21 -3.45 13.43
CA THR A 119 0.96 -4.44 12.63
C THR A 119 1.66 -3.79 11.45
N ILE A 120 0.97 -2.89 10.72
CA ILE A 120 1.56 -2.13 9.61
C ILE A 120 2.73 -1.29 10.10
N GLU A 121 2.55 -0.53 11.19
CA GLU A 121 3.59 0.31 11.76
C GLU A 121 4.80 -0.51 12.20
N ASN A 122 4.58 -1.61 12.91
CA ASN A 122 5.64 -2.51 13.37
C ASN A 122 6.39 -3.17 12.20
N ALA A 123 5.69 -3.57 11.14
CA ALA A 123 6.33 -4.12 9.95
C ALA A 123 7.23 -3.09 9.26
N ILE A 124 6.75 -1.85 9.09
CA ILE A 124 7.54 -0.76 8.52
C ILE A 124 8.79 -0.50 9.38
N ARG A 125 8.63 -0.37 10.69
CA ARG A 125 9.75 -0.13 11.61
C ARG A 125 10.79 -1.24 11.53
N ALA A 126 10.36 -2.50 11.62
CA ALA A 126 11.25 -3.66 11.57
C ALA A 126 12.06 -3.74 10.25
N ILE A 127 11.42 -3.41 9.12
CA ILE A 127 12.09 -3.37 7.83
C ILE A 127 13.08 -2.18 7.80
N ARG A 128 12.66 -1.00 8.22
CA ARG A 128 13.49 0.22 8.20
C ARG A 128 14.70 0.16 9.12
N GLU A 129 14.67 -0.64 10.18
CA GLU A 129 15.85 -0.95 11.02
C GLU A 129 16.92 -1.74 10.27
N LYS A 130 16.57 -2.48 9.21
CA LYS A 130 17.50 -3.31 8.43
C LYS A 130 17.83 -2.71 7.08
N ASP A 131 16.87 -2.01 6.49
CA ASP A 131 16.97 -1.43 5.16
C ASP A 131 16.15 -0.12 5.11
N SER A 132 16.86 1.01 5.02
CA SER A 132 16.27 2.35 5.05
C SER A 132 15.59 2.74 3.74
N ASP A 133 16.01 2.15 2.62
CA ASP A 133 15.77 2.72 1.30
C ASP A 133 14.83 1.91 0.41
N THR A 134 14.88 0.57 0.51
CA THR A 134 14.05 -0.29 -0.34
C THR A 134 12.56 -0.06 -0.11
N PRO A 135 11.76 0.18 -1.17
CA PRO A 135 10.32 0.37 -1.03
C PRO A 135 9.61 -0.84 -0.40
N ILE A 136 8.52 -0.53 0.31
CA ILE A 136 7.66 -1.53 0.94
C ILE A 136 6.27 -1.41 0.32
N VAL A 137 5.71 -2.51 -0.15
CA VAL A 137 4.33 -2.60 -0.60
C VAL A 137 3.52 -3.35 0.45
N ILE A 138 2.53 -2.66 1.01
CA ILE A 138 1.65 -3.22 2.03
C ILE A 138 0.26 -3.33 1.43
N GLY A 139 -0.29 -4.53 1.43
CA GLY A 139 -1.68 -4.79 1.11
C GLY A 139 -2.50 -4.96 2.36
N TYR A 140 -3.65 -4.29 2.41
CA TYR A 140 -4.61 -4.42 3.50
C TYR A 140 -5.98 -4.79 2.90
N ASP A 141 -6.49 -5.95 3.26
CA ASP A 141 -7.78 -6.47 2.80
C ASP A 141 -8.61 -6.93 4.00
N SER A 142 -9.64 -6.18 4.40
CA SER A 142 -10.11 -4.90 3.92
C SER A 142 -10.34 -3.89 5.06
N ILE A 143 -10.37 -2.58 4.72
CA ILE A 143 -10.57 -1.50 5.71
C ILE A 143 -11.96 -1.54 6.36
N GLY A 144 -12.97 -2.06 5.67
CA GLY A 144 -14.37 -2.04 6.14
C GLY A 144 -14.79 -3.20 7.05
N SER A 145 -13.95 -4.22 7.22
CA SER A 145 -14.37 -5.48 7.84
C SER A 145 -14.06 -5.66 9.33
N PRO A 146 -12.94 -5.15 9.88
CA PRO A 146 -12.59 -5.49 11.25
C PRO A 146 -13.42 -4.71 12.28
N PRO A 147 -13.82 -5.35 13.38
CA PRO A 147 -14.44 -4.64 14.48
C PRO A 147 -13.45 -3.68 15.13
N LEU A 148 -13.95 -2.56 15.65
CA LEU A 148 -13.19 -1.68 16.52
C LEU A 148 -12.82 -2.41 17.81
N GLY A 149 -11.56 -2.33 18.22
CA GLY A 149 -11.10 -2.90 19.48
C GLY A 149 -11.75 -2.24 20.69
N LYS A 150 -11.81 -2.96 21.79
CA LYS A 150 -12.47 -2.47 23.03
C LYS A 150 -11.81 -1.24 23.66
N LYS A 151 -10.66 -0.79 23.19
CA LYS A 151 -9.90 0.36 23.74
C LYS A 151 -10.56 1.73 23.49
N TRP A 152 -11.50 1.83 22.57
CA TRP A 152 -12.21 3.10 22.29
C TRP A 152 -13.50 3.30 23.15
N LYS A 153 -13.59 2.65 24.28
CA LYS A 153 -14.62 2.98 25.27
C LYS A 153 -14.09 4.04 26.25
N GLY A 154 -14.13 5.28 25.83
CA GLY A 154 -13.95 6.41 26.75
C GLY A 154 -13.06 7.53 26.22
N ILE A 155 -13.65 8.50 25.59
CA ILE A 155 -13.47 9.92 25.86
C ILE A 155 -14.85 10.46 26.27
#